data_a67abe889bf037c5a005e4e31ff4fcac
#
_entry.id   a67abe889bf037c5a005e4e31ff4fcac
#
_cell.length_a   1.000
_cell.length_b   1.000
_cell.length_c   1.000
_cell.angle_alpha   90.00
_cell.angle_beta   90.00
_cell.angle_gamma   90.00
#
_symmetry.space_group_name_H-M   'P 1'
#
loop_
_entity.id
_entity.type
_entity.pdbx_description
1 polymer ?
#
loop_
_entity_poly.entity_id
_entity_poly.type
_entity_poly.pdbx_seq_one_letter_code
_entity_poly.pdbx_strand_id
1 'polypeptide(L)'
;DGEGISKLLEINVVKAKSTNQAKKIAFSIVNSPLVKSAIAGEDANWGRIIMAIGKSYEKINQNKIKVSFGKNTVCKNGQIFKKINTKQLNRYMKQKVIKINVDLGLGKFSKTVFGNDLTYEYIQINADYRN
;
A
#
# COMPACT_ATOMS: atom_id res chain seq x y z
N ASP A 1 -10.68 -18.19 11.07
CA ASP A 1 -9.54 -18.65 10.42
C ASP A 1 -9.30 -17.94 9.09
N GLY A 2 -8.35 -17.26 8.89
CA GLY A 2 -7.95 -16.58 7.67
C GLY A 2 -6.65 -17.15 7.11
N GLU A 3 -6.21 -18.28 7.63
CA GLU A 3 -4.95 -18.87 7.24
C GLU A 3 -5.01 -19.31 5.78
N GLY A 4 -4.05 -18.89 4.97
CA GLY A 4 -4.00 -19.19 3.56
C GLY A 4 -4.94 -18.34 2.70
N ILE A 5 -5.78 -17.51 3.31
CA ILE A 5 -6.67 -16.62 2.58
C ILE A 5 -5.96 -15.30 2.35
N SER A 6 -5.77 -14.93 1.08
CA SER A 6 -5.14 -13.66 0.78
C SER A 6 -6.11 -12.50 0.92
N LYS A 7 -5.57 -11.34 1.26
CA LYS A 7 -6.32 -10.09 1.29
C LYS A 7 -6.29 -9.46 -0.09
N LEU A 8 -7.34 -8.72 -0.41
CA LEU A 8 -7.36 -7.90 -1.60
C LEU A 8 -6.76 -6.54 -1.25
N LEU A 9 -5.81 -6.11 -2.07
CA LEU A 9 -5.22 -4.78 -1.96
C LEU A 9 -5.79 -3.88 -3.03
N GLU A 10 -6.24 -2.71 -2.63
CA GLU A 10 -6.63 -1.65 -3.55
C GLU A 10 -5.68 -0.48 -3.31
N ILE A 11 -4.90 -0.13 -4.32
CA ILE A 11 -3.92 0.96 -4.22
C ILE A 11 -4.46 2.14 -5.00
N ASN A 12 -4.71 3.24 -4.30
CA ASN A 12 -5.21 4.48 -4.88
C ASN A 12 -4.11 5.53 -4.80
N VAL A 13 -3.54 5.89 -5.93
CA VAL A 13 -2.57 7.00 -6.01
C VAL A 13 -3.30 8.19 -6.59
N VAL A 14 -3.33 9.29 -5.85
CA VAL A 14 -4.03 10.51 -6.25
C VAL A 14 -3.09 11.70 -6.27
N LYS A 15 -3.52 12.75 -6.95
CA LYS A 15 -2.78 14.02 -7.06
C LYS A 15 -1.38 13.84 -7.64
N ALA A 16 -1.24 12.93 -8.60
CA ALA A 16 -0.02 12.78 -9.38
C ALA A 16 0.03 13.83 -10.48
N LYS A 17 1.21 14.07 -11.00
CA LYS A 17 1.38 15.06 -12.08
C LYS A 17 1.00 14.50 -13.46
N SER A 18 0.85 13.17 -13.56
CA SER A 18 0.39 12.49 -14.78
C SER A 18 -0.23 11.15 -14.42
N THR A 19 -1.07 10.64 -15.32
CA THR A 19 -1.64 9.30 -15.14
C THR A 19 -0.53 8.24 -15.13
N ASN A 20 0.48 8.42 -15.98
CA ASN A 20 1.61 7.48 -16.04
C ASN A 20 2.38 7.44 -14.73
N GLN A 21 2.61 8.61 -14.10
CA GLN A 21 3.26 8.66 -12.79
C GLN A 21 2.43 7.91 -11.74
N ALA A 22 1.14 8.18 -11.68
CA ALA A 22 0.23 7.51 -10.75
C ALA A 22 0.26 5.99 -10.96
N LYS A 23 0.23 5.55 -12.23
CA LYS A 23 0.26 4.15 -12.59
C LYS A 23 1.55 3.46 -12.13
N LYS A 24 2.69 4.07 -12.43
CA LYS A 24 3.99 3.49 -12.06
C LYS A 24 4.13 3.35 -10.54
N ILE A 25 3.71 4.37 -9.81
CA ILE A 25 3.76 4.34 -8.35
C ILE A 25 2.81 3.29 -7.79
N ALA A 26 1.58 3.24 -8.31
CA ALA A 26 0.59 2.27 -7.84
C ALA A 26 1.07 0.83 -8.05
N PHE A 27 1.62 0.53 -9.23
CA PHE A 27 2.14 -0.81 -9.51
C PHE A 27 3.38 -1.14 -8.67
N SER A 28 4.24 -0.16 -8.42
CA SER A 28 5.39 -0.38 -7.54
C SER A 28 4.95 -0.79 -6.14
N ILE A 29 3.88 -0.18 -5.63
CA ILE A 29 3.35 -0.51 -4.31
C ILE A 29 2.68 -1.89 -4.32
N VAL A 30 1.77 -2.14 -5.26
CA VAL A 30 0.99 -3.38 -5.26
C VAL A 30 1.84 -4.61 -5.55
N ASN A 31 2.98 -4.44 -6.23
CA ASN A 31 3.88 -5.54 -6.56
C ASN A 31 5.03 -5.69 -5.56
N SER A 32 5.12 -4.82 -4.56
CA SER A 32 6.20 -4.88 -3.57
C SER A 32 6.02 -6.08 -2.64
N PRO A 33 6.97 -7.04 -2.61
CA PRO A 33 6.87 -8.15 -1.66
C PRO A 33 6.87 -7.70 -0.21
N LEU A 34 7.58 -6.63 0.11
CA LEU A 34 7.62 -6.10 1.47
C LEU A 34 6.28 -5.51 1.89
N VAL A 35 5.59 -4.82 0.97
CA VAL A 35 4.25 -4.31 1.23
C VAL A 35 3.28 -5.47 1.40
N LYS A 36 3.33 -6.45 0.51
CA LYS A 36 2.44 -7.61 0.58
C LYS A 36 2.60 -8.36 1.88
N SER A 37 3.83 -8.57 2.34
CA SER A 37 4.06 -9.29 3.60
C SER A 37 3.58 -8.47 4.80
N ALA A 38 3.72 -7.16 4.77
CA ALA A 38 3.20 -6.31 5.84
C ALA A 38 1.66 -6.42 5.93
N ILE A 39 0.99 -6.38 4.78
CA ILE A 39 -0.47 -6.49 4.73
C ILE A 39 -0.92 -7.87 5.22
N ALA A 40 -0.22 -8.93 4.80
CA ALA A 40 -0.53 -10.29 5.27
C ALA A 40 -0.37 -10.38 6.79
N GLY A 41 0.61 -9.69 7.37
CA GLY A 41 0.82 -9.62 8.81
C GLY A 41 -0.01 -8.57 9.53
N GLU A 42 -0.95 -7.92 8.84
CA GLU A 42 -1.83 -6.89 9.40
C GLU A 42 -1.04 -5.70 9.96
N ASP A 43 0.10 -5.40 9.36
CA ASP A 43 1.00 -4.32 9.75
C ASP A 43 0.80 -3.12 8.82
N ALA A 44 0.32 -2.01 9.37
CA ALA A 44 0.13 -0.77 8.62
C ALA A 44 1.47 -0.03 8.46
N ASN A 45 2.37 -0.63 7.72
CA ASN A 45 3.76 -0.18 7.60
C ASN A 45 3.90 0.84 6.47
N TRP A 46 3.69 2.11 6.79
CA TRP A 46 3.79 3.17 5.79
C TRP A 46 5.24 3.37 5.31
N GLY A 47 6.23 2.99 6.12
CA GLY A 47 7.63 3.05 5.68
C GLY A 47 7.89 2.19 4.46
N ARG A 48 7.31 0.98 4.42
CA ARG A 48 7.41 0.11 3.25
C ARG A 48 6.69 0.68 2.04
N ILE A 49 5.59 1.42 2.27
CA ILE A 49 4.91 2.13 1.18
C ILE A 49 5.84 3.19 0.59
N ILE A 50 6.48 4.00 1.42
CA ILE A 50 7.43 5.03 0.97
C ILE A 50 8.59 4.39 0.20
N MET A 51 9.12 3.27 0.67
CA MET A 51 10.18 2.55 -0.03
C MET A 51 9.73 2.08 -1.41
N ALA A 52 8.50 1.57 -1.51
CA ALA A 52 7.95 1.12 -2.79
C ALA A 52 7.78 2.29 -3.75
N ILE A 53 7.34 3.45 -3.24
CA ILE A 53 7.26 4.67 -4.05
C ILE A 53 8.64 5.02 -4.62
N GLY A 54 9.68 4.95 -3.77
CA GLY A 54 11.05 5.22 -4.21
C GLY A 54 11.52 4.30 -5.31
N LYS A 55 11.11 3.03 -5.27
CA LYS A 55 11.48 2.04 -6.30
C LYS A 55 10.78 2.24 -7.64
N SER A 56 9.81 3.11 -7.71
CA SER A 56 9.19 3.49 -8.99
C SER A 56 10.09 4.40 -9.81
N TYR A 57 11.09 5.00 -9.16
CA TYR A 57 11.99 6.00 -9.73
C TYR A 57 11.29 7.23 -10.27
N GLU A 58 10.05 7.45 -9.82
CA GLU A 58 9.33 8.67 -10.18
C GLU A 58 9.77 9.83 -9.31
N LYS A 59 9.81 11.02 -9.90
CA LYS A 59 10.20 12.22 -9.17
C LYS A 59 9.02 12.73 -8.35
N ILE A 60 9.17 12.66 -7.04
CA ILE A 60 8.13 13.08 -6.10
C ILE A 60 8.71 14.05 -5.08
N ASN A 61 7.81 14.71 -4.34
CA ASN A 61 8.20 15.54 -3.21
C ASN A 61 7.76 14.84 -1.92
N GLN A 62 8.72 14.24 -1.22
CA GLN A 62 8.43 13.45 -0.03
C GLN A 62 7.71 14.27 1.04
N ASN A 63 7.97 15.58 1.12
CA ASN A 63 7.34 16.44 2.11
C ASN A 63 5.85 16.68 1.85
N LYS A 64 5.32 16.24 0.71
CA LYS A 64 3.91 16.39 0.36
C LYS A 64 3.14 15.07 0.43
N ILE A 65 3.82 13.97 0.70
CA ILE A 65 3.18 12.65 0.66
C ILE A 65 2.28 12.46 1.88
N LYS A 66 1.07 11.96 1.60
CA LYS A 66 0.15 11.51 2.63
C LYS A 66 -0.23 10.06 2.33
N VAL A 67 -0.17 9.20 3.35
CA VAL A 67 -0.53 7.80 3.23
C VAL A 67 -1.62 7.48 4.24
N SER A 68 -2.65 6.76 3.77
CA SER A 68 -3.74 6.30 4.63
C SER A 68 -4.05 4.84 4.33
N PHE A 69 -4.44 4.10 5.36
CA PHE A 69 -5.01 2.77 5.23
C PHE A 69 -6.50 2.91 5.50
N GLY A 70 -7.32 2.80 4.44
CA GLY A 70 -8.71 3.19 4.52
C GLY A 70 -8.81 4.67 4.87
N LYS A 71 -9.56 4.97 5.92
CA LYS A 71 -9.71 6.35 6.42
C LYS A 71 -8.63 6.74 7.44
N ASN A 72 -7.72 5.83 7.76
CA ASN A 72 -6.76 6.04 8.82
C ASN A 72 -5.46 6.61 8.25
N THR A 73 -5.25 7.90 8.43
CA THR A 73 -4.01 8.56 8.03
C THR A 73 -2.88 8.10 8.93
N VAL A 74 -1.79 7.62 8.32
CA VAL A 74 -0.61 7.15 9.05
C VAL A 74 0.62 8.01 8.77
N CYS A 75 0.64 8.70 7.64
CA CYS A 75 1.73 9.58 7.25
C CYS A 75 1.14 10.83 6.63
N LYS A 76 1.66 11.99 7.01
CA LYS A 76 1.24 13.27 6.44
C LYS A 76 2.46 14.16 6.31
N ASN A 77 2.58 14.87 5.19
CA ASN A 77 3.74 15.71 4.89
C ASN A 77 5.05 14.90 5.00
N GLY A 78 5.00 13.61 4.60
CA GLY A 78 6.16 12.74 4.61
C GLY A 78 6.59 12.26 5.99
N GLN A 79 5.82 12.53 7.02
CA GLN A 79 6.16 12.21 8.40
C GLN A 79 5.04 11.42 9.08
N ILE A 80 5.38 10.73 10.17
CA ILE A 80 4.38 9.99 10.92
C ILE A 80 3.25 10.92 11.38
N PHE A 81 2.01 10.45 11.24
CA PHE A 81 0.85 11.19 11.69
C PHE A 81 0.59 10.89 13.17
N LYS A 82 0.87 11.87 14.04
CA LYS A 82 0.83 11.66 15.49
C LYS A 82 -0.56 11.48 16.07
N LYS A 83 -1.61 11.92 15.34
CA LYS A 83 -3.00 11.84 15.82
C LYS A 83 -3.68 10.53 15.45
N ILE A 84 -2.92 9.51 15.11
CA ILE A 84 -3.44 8.23 14.68
C ILE A 84 -4.23 7.55 15.80
N ASN A 85 -5.36 6.93 15.44
CA ASN A 85 -6.11 6.07 16.35
C ASN A 85 -5.66 4.63 16.13
N THR A 86 -4.76 4.15 16.97
CA THR A 86 -4.13 2.84 16.82
C THR A 86 -5.14 1.70 16.85
N LYS A 87 -6.15 1.76 17.73
CA LYS A 87 -7.17 0.72 17.81
C LYS A 87 -7.97 0.62 16.53
N GLN A 88 -8.38 1.76 15.98
CA GLN A 88 -9.14 1.81 14.75
C GLN A 88 -8.31 1.32 13.58
N LEU A 89 -7.05 1.72 13.51
CA LEU A 89 -6.13 1.26 12.46
C LEU A 89 -5.95 -0.25 12.53
N ASN A 90 -5.66 -0.79 13.71
CA ASN A 90 -5.47 -2.24 13.88
C ASN A 90 -6.71 -3.03 13.49
N ARG A 91 -7.89 -2.49 13.81
CA ARG A 91 -9.15 -3.13 13.42
C ARG A 91 -9.32 -3.11 11.90
N TYR A 92 -8.97 -1.99 11.25
CA TYR A 92 -9.04 -1.89 9.80
C TYR A 92 -8.14 -2.91 9.13
N MET A 93 -6.92 -3.09 9.63
CA MET A 93 -5.94 -4.00 9.02
C MET A 93 -6.35 -5.47 9.08
N LYS A 94 -7.36 -5.81 9.88
CA LYS A 94 -7.92 -7.17 9.93
C LYS A 94 -8.94 -7.44 8.84
N GLN A 95 -9.33 -6.42 8.09
CA GLN A 95 -10.31 -6.57 7.00
C GLN A 95 -9.73 -7.39 5.86
N LYS A 96 -10.61 -7.97 5.04
CA LYS A 96 -10.20 -8.73 3.86
C LYS A 96 -9.81 -7.84 2.69
N VAL A 97 -10.31 -6.62 2.66
CA VAL A 97 -9.97 -5.63 1.63
C VAL A 97 -9.24 -4.48 2.31
N ILE A 98 -8.02 -4.25 1.89
CA ILE A 98 -7.20 -3.15 2.44
C ILE A 98 -6.99 -2.12 1.34
N LYS A 99 -7.47 -0.91 1.58
CA LYS A 99 -7.28 0.22 0.67
C LYS A 99 -6.12 1.06 1.17
N ILE A 100 -5.11 1.19 0.32
CA ILE A 100 -3.93 2.03 0.60
C ILE A 100 -4.07 3.27 -0.28
N ASN A 101 -4.17 4.43 0.34
CA ASN A 101 -4.36 5.70 -0.34
C ASN A 101 -3.10 6.53 -0.22
N VAL A 102 -2.55 6.91 -1.38
CA VAL A 102 -1.34 7.73 -1.45
C VAL A 102 -1.67 9.02 -2.18
N ASP A 103 -1.49 10.13 -1.51
CA ASP A 103 -1.69 11.47 -2.06
C ASP A 103 -0.30 12.09 -2.28
N LEU A 104 0.04 12.37 -3.53
CA LEU A 104 1.36 12.90 -3.88
C LEU A 104 1.45 14.42 -3.81
N GLY A 105 0.31 15.11 -3.85
CA GLY A 105 0.29 16.57 -3.76
C GLY A 105 0.95 17.29 -4.93
N LEU A 106 1.05 16.66 -6.10
CA LEU A 106 1.78 17.19 -7.25
C LEU A 106 0.89 17.69 -8.38
N GLY A 107 -0.32 17.14 -8.50
CA GLY A 107 -1.21 17.48 -9.60
C GLY A 107 -2.60 16.96 -9.38
N LYS A 108 -3.28 16.56 -10.46
CA LYS A 108 -4.68 16.15 -10.39
C LYS A 108 -4.95 14.76 -10.96
N PHE A 109 -3.92 14.04 -11.33
CA PHE A 109 -4.09 12.72 -11.96
C PHE A 109 -4.05 11.60 -10.92
N SER A 110 -4.75 10.52 -11.21
CA SER A 110 -4.88 9.40 -10.27
C SER A 110 -4.88 8.07 -11.01
N LYS A 111 -4.64 7.01 -10.24
CA LYS A 111 -4.74 5.63 -10.74
C LYS A 111 -5.05 4.71 -9.57
N THR A 112 -5.94 3.76 -9.82
CA THR A 112 -6.26 2.69 -8.88
C THR A 112 -5.82 1.37 -9.49
N VAL A 113 -5.13 0.55 -8.72
CA VAL A 113 -4.76 -0.82 -9.11
C VAL A 113 -5.13 -1.77 -7.99
N PHE A 114 -5.27 -3.06 -8.35
CA PHE A 114 -5.64 -4.11 -7.41
C PHE A 114 -4.61 -5.22 -7.43
N GLY A 115 -4.46 -5.89 -6.30
CA GLY A 115 -3.61 -7.06 -6.17
C GLY A 115 -3.97 -7.84 -4.93
N ASN A 116 -3.20 -8.88 -4.65
CA ASN A 116 -3.38 -9.69 -3.45
C ASN A 116 -2.10 -9.67 -2.64
N ASP A 117 -2.25 -9.73 -1.32
CA ASP A 117 -1.11 -10.08 -0.50
C ASP A 117 -0.78 -11.56 -0.76
N LEU A 118 0.43 -11.97 -0.39
CA LEU A 118 0.84 -13.35 -0.50
C LEU A 118 1.19 -13.84 0.89
N THR A 119 0.35 -14.74 1.42
CA THR A 119 0.69 -15.42 2.66
C THR A 119 1.77 -16.46 2.38
N TYR A 120 2.48 -16.88 3.42
CA TYR A 120 3.50 -17.91 3.27
C TYR A 120 2.91 -19.19 2.64
N GLU A 121 1.74 -19.57 3.09
CA GLU A 121 1.07 -20.78 2.58
C GLU A 121 0.73 -20.64 1.10
N TYR A 122 0.24 -19.48 0.69
CA TYR A 122 -0.09 -19.22 -0.71
C TYR A 122 1.15 -19.30 -1.59
N ILE A 123 2.25 -18.68 -1.17
CA ILE A 123 3.51 -18.68 -1.91
C ILE A 123 4.01 -20.12 -2.08
N GLN A 124 3.96 -20.92 -1.02
CA GLN A 124 4.42 -22.30 -1.07
C GLN A 124 3.61 -23.15 -2.04
N ILE A 125 2.30 -23.02 -2.03
CA ILE A 125 1.43 -23.74 -2.94
C ILE A 125 1.77 -23.39 -4.38
N ASN A 126 1.97 -22.11 -4.69
CA ASN A 126 2.32 -21.68 -6.05
C ASN A 126 3.68 -22.20 -6.49
N ALA A 127 4.66 -22.21 -5.60
CA ALA A 127 5.99 -22.73 -5.90
C ALA A 127 5.91 -24.22 -6.24
N ASP A 128 5.18 -25.00 -5.45
CA ASP A 128 5.00 -26.43 -5.70
C ASP A 128 4.27 -26.67 -7.02
N TYR A 129 3.27 -25.88 -7.32
CA TYR A 129 2.50 -26.02 -8.54
C TYR A 129 3.32 -25.76 -9.79
N ARG A 130 4.28 -24.85 -9.72
CA ARG A 130 5.14 -24.51 -10.86
C ARG A 130 6.23 -25.55 -11.09
N ASN A 131 6.57 -26.29 -10.09
CA ASN A 131 7.59 -27.32 -10.21
C ASN A 131 7.00 -28.62 -10.73
#